data_11bc8bdd516ceb5b4ff44fc045bcf23b
#
_entry.id   11bc8bdd516ceb5b4ff44fc045bcf23b
#
_cell.length_a   1.000
_cell.length_b   1.000
_cell.length_c   1.000
_cell.angle_alpha   90.00
_cell.angle_beta   90.00
_cell.angle_gamma   90.00
#
_symmetry.space_group_name_H-M   'P 1'
#
loop_
_entity.id
_entity.type
_entity.pdbx_description
1 polymer ?
#
loop_
_entity_poly.entity_id
_entity_poly.type
_entity_poly.pdbx_seq_one_letter_code
_entity_poly.pdbx_strand_id
1 'polypeptide(L)'
;MIFILLFNSNLRSQTEQDSLITKNKYGIRIGLDISKQIRMLTEEYNGLSLYGDIKIKERLFIVTEVGRDNKNLNNENIKSKFSGNYIKTGLNYNLYNNLPGLNNEIYVGFRVATSKFESEVFEYSIYNKDQYWSQDRVQDNILHKDLNANWIELIVGFNTELANNLFMGASLRLNRMIRQKEPANFKNLFVPGFNKVTENNNFGTAITYSIIYQIPIIKK
;
A
#
# COMPACT_ATOMS: atom_id res chain seq x y z
N MET A 1 24.53 7.98 16.61
CA MET A 1 24.06 8.15 17.99
C MET A 1 22.57 7.83 18.02
N ILE A 2 22.22 6.62 18.41
CA ILE A 2 20.84 6.08 18.38
C ILE A 2 20.19 6.45 19.70
N PHE A 3 19.13 7.27 19.67
CA PHE A 3 18.33 7.60 20.83
C PHE A 3 17.33 6.46 21.09
N ILE A 4 17.63 5.59 22.04
CA ILE A 4 16.69 4.60 22.59
C ILE A 4 15.87 5.32 23.65
N LEU A 5 14.62 5.69 23.29
CA LEU A 5 13.63 6.13 24.27
C LEU A 5 13.06 4.89 25.00
N LEU A 6 13.57 4.67 26.21
CA LEU A 6 12.98 3.70 27.16
C LEU A 6 11.67 4.28 27.70
N PHE A 7 10.56 3.76 27.19
CA PHE A 7 9.26 3.96 27.79
C PHE A 7 9.14 3.03 29.01
N ASN A 8 9.26 3.60 30.21
CA ASN A 8 8.87 2.90 31.44
C ASN A 8 7.35 2.87 31.54
N SER A 9 6.73 1.79 31.08
CA SER A 9 5.31 1.53 31.33
C SER A 9 5.14 0.89 32.70
N ASN A 10 4.57 1.63 33.65
CA ASN A 10 4.06 1.06 34.89
C ASN A 10 2.86 0.16 34.57
N LEU A 11 3.07 -1.13 34.47
CA LEU A 11 2.03 -2.15 34.42
C LEU A 11 1.32 -2.17 35.79
N ARG A 12 0.24 -1.44 35.95
CA ARG A 12 -0.72 -1.69 37.03
C ARG A 12 -1.65 -2.81 36.55
N SER A 13 -1.45 -3.99 37.12
CA SER A 13 -2.44 -5.05 37.09
C SER A 13 -3.67 -4.59 37.89
N GLN A 14 -4.72 -4.18 37.20
CA GLN A 14 -6.02 -4.04 37.82
C GLN A 14 -6.82 -5.31 37.58
N THR A 15 -6.96 -6.08 38.62
CA THR A 15 -7.92 -7.19 38.69
C THR A 15 -9.29 -6.56 38.96
N GLU A 16 -10.00 -6.14 37.95
CA GLU A 16 -11.45 -5.94 38.03
C GLU A 16 -12.12 -7.01 37.17
N GLN A 17 -12.70 -7.96 37.88
CA GLN A 17 -13.58 -8.97 37.32
C GLN A 17 -14.95 -8.34 37.06
N ASP A 18 -15.00 -7.46 36.07
CA ASP A 18 -16.26 -6.96 35.54
C ASP A 18 -16.68 -7.89 34.40
N SER A 19 -17.90 -8.41 34.49
CA SER A 19 -18.55 -9.20 33.43
C SER A 19 -18.69 -8.33 32.19
N LEU A 20 -17.62 -8.19 31.44
CA LEU A 20 -17.56 -7.46 30.18
C LEU A 20 -18.40 -8.18 29.15
N ILE A 21 -19.65 -7.78 29.05
CA ILE A 21 -20.41 -7.92 27.81
C ILE A 21 -19.53 -7.32 26.72
N THR A 22 -18.87 -8.15 25.94
CA THR A 22 -18.06 -7.75 24.79
C THR A 22 -19.00 -7.09 23.79
N LYS A 23 -19.19 -5.79 23.94
CA LYS A 23 -19.82 -4.98 22.89
C LYS A 23 -18.94 -5.09 21.66
N ASN A 24 -19.38 -5.88 20.69
CA ASN A 24 -18.81 -5.85 19.35
C ASN A 24 -18.85 -4.40 18.87
N LYS A 25 -17.73 -3.73 18.93
CA LYS A 25 -17.63 -2.32 18.51
C LYS A 25 -17.77 -2.31 16.98
N TYR A 26 -18.98 -2.03 16.50
CA TYR A 26 -19.17 -1.68 15.10
C TYR A 26 -18.63 -0.26 14.91
N GLY A 27 -17.83 -0.06 13.88
CA GLY A 27 -17.24 1.24 13.61
C GLY A 27 -16.67 1.30 12.20
N ILE A 28 -16.42 2.51 11.76
CA ILE A 28 -15.64 2.79 10.56
C ILE A 28 -14.19 2.94 11.03
N ARG A 29 -13.27 2.28 10.35
CA ARG A 29 -11.84 2.47 10.58
C ARG A 29 -11.24 3.28 9.45
N ILE A 30 -10.38 4.21 9.79
CA ILE A 30 -9.61 5.03 8.86
C ILE A 30 -8.14 4.88 9.22
N GLY A 31 -7.31 4.66 8.23
CA GLY A 31 -5.88 4.45 8.42
C GLY A 31 -5.02 5.13 7.37
N LEU A 32 -3.75 5.25 7.71
CA LEU A 32 -2.69 5.75 6.87
C LEU A 32 -1.66 4.64 6.65
N ASP A 33 -1.24 4.46 5.39
CA ASP A 33 -0.12 3.57 5.05
C ASP A 33 1.20 4.31 5.28
N ILE A 34 1.88 4.00 6.39
CA ILE A 34 3.16 4.62 6.77
C ILE A 34 4.36 4.03 6.00
N SER A 35 4.21 2.90 5.31
CA SER A 35 5.29 2.33 4.50
C SER A 35 5.70 3.26 3.37
N LYS A 36 4.77 4.09 2.88
CA LYS A 36 5.04 5.10 1.85
C LYS A 36 5.93 6.23 2.37
N GLN A 37 5.69 6.69 3.60
CA GLN A 37 6.51 7.71 4.24
C GLN A 37 7.94 7.21 4.50
N ILE A 38 8.08 5.93 4.87
CA ILE A 38 9.41 5.31 5.02
C ILE A 38 10.14 5.27 3.67
N ARG A 39 9.46 4.91 2.58
CA ARG A 39 10.04 4.90 1.24
C ARG A 39 10.46 6.29 0.76
N MET A 40 9.75 7.36 1.15
CA MET A 40 10.13 8.74 0.84
C MET A 40 11.49 9.14 1.44
N LEU A 41 11.93 8.48 2.50
CA LEU A 41 13.22 8.74 3.14
C LEU A 41 14.39 7.99 2.47
N THR A 42 14.09 6.93 1.71
CA THR A 42 15.10 6.02 1.16
C THR A 42 15.17 6.01 -0.35
N GLU A 43 14.14 6.48 -1.02
CA GLU A 43 14.01 6.45 -2.47
C GLU A 43 13.54 7.81 -3.02
N GLU A 44 13.79 8.07 -4.30
CA GLU A 44 13.16 9.18 -5.04
C GLU A 44 11.68 8.90 -5.32
N TYR A 45 10.92 8.87 -4.24
CA TYR A 45 9.52 8.51 -4.21
C TYR A 45 8.74 9.46 -3.30
N ASN A 46 7.53 9.82 -3.71
CA ASN A 46 6.59 10.57 -2.89
C ASN A 46 5.21 9.94 -3.02
N GLY A 47 4.61 9.51 -1.94
CA GLY A 47 3.32 8.84 -1.97
C GLY A 47 2.52 8.99 -0.69
N LEU A 48 1.21 8.99 -0.86
CA LEU A 48 0.25 9.00 0.23
C LEU A 48 -0.84 7.98 -0.06
N SER A 49 -1.24 7.21 0.94
CA SER A 49 -2.36 6.27 0.86
C SER A 49 -3.21 6.35 2.11
N LEU A 50 -4.50 6.52 1.88
CA LEU A 50 -5.53 6.46 2.90
C LEU A 50 -6.31 5.15 2.76
N TYR A 51 -6.56 4.53 3.88
CA TYR A 51 -7.25 3.28 4.02
C TYR A 51 -8.53 3.50 4.83
N GLY A 52 -9.61 2.87 4.43
CA GLY A 52 -10.86 2.86 5.17
C GLY A 52 -11.52 1.50 5.11
N ASP A 53 -12.08 1.03 6.22
CA ASP A 53 -12.89 -0.17 6.24
C ASP A 53 -14.12 -0.07 7.13
N ILE A 54 -15.07 -0.93 6.82
CA ILE A 54 -16.33 -1.06 7.57
C ILE A 54 -16.61 -2.53 7.80
N LYS A 55 -16.86 -2.88 9.05
CA LYS A 55 -17.27 -4.22 9.45
C LYS A 55 -18.73 -4.48 9.02
N ILE A 56 -18.94 -5.48 8.14
CA ILE A 56 -20.29 -5.90 7.68
C ILE A 56 -20.84 -7.12 8.43
N LYS A 57 -19.95 -8.04 8.81
CA LYS A 57 -20.25 -9.22 9.61
C LYS A 57 -19.15 -9.40 10.64
N GLU A 58 -19.33 -10.32 11.58
CA GLU A 58 -18.36 -10.55 12.68
C GLU A 58 -16.91 -10.66 12.21
N ARG A 59 -16.68 -11.25 11.05
CA ARG A 59 -15.35 -11.52 10.49
C ARG A 59 -15.09 -10.86 9.13
N LEU A 60 -16.09 -10.18 8.56
CA LEU A 60 -16.01 -9.68 7.20
C LEU A 60 -16.04 -8.15 7.17
N PHE A 61 -15.07 -7.56 6.48
CA PHE A 61 -14.91 -6.13 6.32
C PHE A 61 -14.87 -5.77 4.84
N ILE A 62 -15.60 -4.72 4.45
CA ILE A 62 -15.38 -4.03 3.17
C ILE A 62 -14.26 -3.04 3.38
N VAL A 63 -13.33 -2.99 2.44
CA VAL A 63 -12.15 -2.15 2.52
C VAL A 63 -11.97 -1.36 1.24
N THR A 64 -11.59 -0.09 1.40
CA THR A 64 -11.22 0.80 0.29
C THR A 64 -9.91 1.50 0.64
N GLU A 65 -9.03 1.60 -0.33
CA GLU A 65 -7.77 2.32 -0.24
C GLU A 65 -7.68 3.28 -1.43
N VAL A 66 -7.34 4.53 -1.17
CA VAL A 66 -7.08 5.54 -2.20
C VAL A 66 -5.70 6.13 -1.99
N GLY A 67 -4.98 6.39 -3.05
CA GLY A 67 -3.65 6.95 -2.91
C GLY A 67 -3.13 7.61 -4.18
N ARG A 68 -2.01 8.29 -3.99
CA ARG A 68 -1.23 8.92 -5.05
C ARG A 68 0.23 8.55 -4.88
N ASP A 69 0.87 8.22 -5.98
CA ASP A 69 2.30 7.93 -6.02
C ASP A 69 2.98 8.76 -7.12
N ASN A 70 4.14 9.30 -6.78
CA ASN A 70 5.08 9.93 -7.71
C ASN A 70 6.44 9.23 -7.53
N LYS A 71 6.99 8.70 -8.61
CA LYS A 71 8.27 7.99 -8.60
C LYS A 71 9.18 8.53 -9.68
N ASN A 72 10.37 8.97 -9.31
CA ASN A 72 11.44 9.21 -10.25
C ASN A 72 12.27 7.94 -10.37
N LEU A 73 12.52 7.52 -11.59
CA LEU A 73 13.46 6.44 -11.92
C LEU A 73 14.68 7.08 -12.57
N ASN A 74 15.83 6.92 -11.94
CA ASN A 74 17.10 7.42 -12.42
C ASN A 74 18.07 6.24 -12.52
N ASN A 75 17.99 5.51 -13.63
CA ASN A 75 18.86 4.39 -13.93
C ASN A 75 19.86 4.77 -15.03
N GLU A 76 20.91 3.96 -15.21
CA GLU A 76 21.92 4.18 -16.27
C GLU A 76 21.32 4.26 -17.67
N ASN A 77 20.23 3.54 -17.93
CA ASN A 77 19.62 3.41 -19.26
C ASN A 77 18.39 4.28 -19.47
N ILE A 78 17.75 4.78 -18.40
CA ILE A 78 16.53 5.57 -18.52
C ILE A 78 16.33 6.49 -17.30
N LYS A 79 15.96 7.74 -17.58
CA LYS A 79 15.48 8.69 -16.58
C LYS A 79 14.01 8.98 -16.88
N SER A 80 13.13 8.65 -15.96
CA SER A 80 11.70 8.83 -16.13
C SER A 80 11.01 9.16 -14.82
N LYS A 81 9.83 9.77 -14.94
CA LYS A 81 8.97 10.11 -13.81
C LYS A 81 7.58 9.52 -14.05
N PHE A 82 7.05 8.90 -13.03
CA PHE A 82 5.68 8.38 -13.02
C PHE A 82 4.87 9.11 -11.95
N SER A 83 3.68 9.55 -12.29
CA SER A 83 2.78 10.26 -11.38
C SER A 83 1.34 9.81 -11.61
N GLY A 84 0.63 9.45 -10.56
CA GLY A 84 -0.77 9.04 -10.72
C GLY A 84 -1.48 8.72 -9.42
N ASN A 85 -2.78 8.51 -9.58
CA ASN A 85 -3.68 8.16 -8.49
C ASN A 85 -4.18 6.73 -8.67
N TYR A 86 -4.55 6.09 -7.58
CA TYR A 86 -5.14 4.75 -7.61
C TYR A 86 -6.24 4.61 -6.58
N ILE A 87 -7.10 3.65 -6.83
CA ILE A 87 -8.11 3.17 -5.90
C ILE A 87 -8.09 1.64 -5.88
N LYS A 88 -8.23 1.07 -4.69
CA LYS A 88 -8.36 -0.36 -4.45
C LYS A 88 -9.57 -0.59 -3.58
N THR A 89 -10.36 -1.60 -3.90
CA THR A 89 -11.52 -1.98 -3.09
C THR A 89 -11.64 -3.49 -3.01
N GLY A 90 -12.20 -3.97 -1.93
CA GLY A 90 -12.38 -5.40 -1.73
C GLY A 90 -12.79 -5.78 -0.32
N LEU A 91 -12.38 -6.96 0.10
CA LEU A 91 -12.84 -7.58 1.33
C LEU A 91 -11.64 -8.07 2.17
N ASN A 92 -11.77 -7.97 3.49
CA ASN A 92 -10.93 -8.69 4.45
C ASN A 92 -11.77 -9.67 5.24
N TYR A 93 -11.25 -10.87 5.44
CA TYR A 93 -11.83 -11.87 6.30
C TYR A 93 -10.90 -12.14 7.48
N ASN A 94 -11.36 -11.84 8.70
CA ASN A 94 -10.62 -12.06 9.92
C ASN A 94 -10.66 -13.55 10.30
N LEU A 95 -9.49 -14.17 10.37
CA LEU A 95 -9.30 -15.58 10.77
C LEU A 95 -9.15 -15.74 12.28
N TYR A 96 -8.82 -14.67 12.99
CA TYR A 96 -8.49 -14.69 14.39
C TYR A 96 -9.73 -14.62 15.28
N ASN A 97 -9.78 -15.48 16.28
CA ASN A 97 -10.78 -15.43 17.35
C ASN A 97 -10.19 -14.68 18.54
N ASN A 98 -10.70 -13.48 18.78
CA ASN A 98 -10.25 -12.67 19.89
C ASN A 98 -10.68 -13.26 21.24
N LEU A 99 -9.81 -13.14 22.22
CA LEU A 99 -10.19 -13.23 23.62
C LEU A 99 -11.06 -12.02 24.01
N PRO A 100 -11.94 -12.14 25.02
CA PRO A 100 -12.74 -11.02 25.50
C PRO A 100 -11.86 -9.79 25.80
N GLY A 101 -12.26 -8.63 25.26
CA GLY A 101 -11.55 -7.36 25.45
C GLY A 101 -10.44 -7.06 24.43
N LEU A 102 -10.05 -7.99 23.57
CA LEU A 102 -9.07 -7.77 22.51
C LEU A 102 -9.78 -7.57 21.14
N ASN A 103 -9.23 -6.70 20.31
CA ASN A 103 -9.71 -6.43 18.94
C ASN A 103 -8.60 -6.66 17.89
N ASN A 104 -7.77 -7.66 18.11
CA ASN A 104 -6.72 -8.02 17.17
C ASN A 104 -7.29 -8.76 15.97
N GLU A 105 -6.61 -8.69 14.85
CA GLU A 105 -7.03 -9.36 13.61
C GLU A 105 -5.83 -10.01 12.94
N ILE A 106 -6.03 -11.24 12.48
CA ILE A 106 -5.20 -11.89 11.47
C ILE A 106 -6.14 -12.13 10.30
N TYR A 107 -5.87 -11.52 9.17
CA TYR A 107 -6.81 -11.52 8.06
C TYR A 107 -6.20 -11.95 6.74
N VAL A 108 -7.04 -12.50 5.90
CA VAL A 108 -6.81 -12.65 4.47
C VAL A 108 -7.69 -11.66 3.74
N GLY A 109 -7.19 -11.08 2.66
CA GLY A 109 -7.91 -10.08 1.90
C GLY A 109 -7.77 -10.26 0.40
N PHE A 110 -8.77 -9.78 -0.32
CA PHE A 110 -8.79 -9.67 -1.76
C PHE A 110 -9.14 -8.25 -2.17
N ARG A 111 -8.44 -7.71 -3.17
CA ARG A 111 -8.70 -6.38 -3.74
C ARG A 111 -8.77 -6.44 -5.25
N VAL A 112 -9.60 -5.59 -5.80
CA VAL A 112 -9.55 -5.15 -7.18
C VAL A 112 -9.05 -3.72 -7.18
N ALA A 113 -8.15 -3.39 -8.09
CA ALA A 113 -7.46 -2.12 -8.10
C ALA A 113 -7.37 -1.53 -9.50
N THR A 114 -7.41 -0.20 -9.56
CA THR A 114 -7.21 0.56 -10.79
C THR A 114 -6.34 1.78 -10.52
N SER A 115 -5.54 2.15 -11.49
CA SER A 115 -4.71 3.36 -11.48
C SER A 115 -4.87 4.13 -12.77
N LYS A 116 -4.85 5.48 -12.64
CA LYS A 116 -4.68 6.41 -13.75
C LYS A 116 -3.43 7.22 -13.51
N PHE A 117 -2.56 7.28 -14.49
CA PHE A 117 -1.23 7.87 -14.32
C PHE A 117 -0.68 8.41 -15.64
N GLU A 118 0.42 9.13 -15.51
CA GLU A 118 1.24 9.65 -16.61
C GLU A 118 2.70 9.21 -16.40
N SER A 119 3.42 9.10 -17.50
CA SER A 119 4.84 8.78 -17.55
C SER A 119 5.56 9.80 -18.40
N GLU A 120 6.61 10.40 -17.86
CA GLU A 120 7.48 11.35 -18.54
C GLU A 120 8.88 10.75 -18.66
N VAL A 121 9.39 10.61 -19.87
CA VAL A 121 10.73 10.08 -20.15
C VAL A 121 11.62 11.25 -20.54
N PHE A 122 12.71 11.47 -19.79
CA PHE A 122 13.65 12.58 -19.99
C PHE A 122 14.89 12.18 -20.79
N GLU A 123 15.34 10.94 -20.55
CA GLU A 123 16.58 10.43 -21.14
C GLU A 123 16.48 8.92 -21.27
N TYR A 124 16.92 8.38 -22.39
CA TYR A 124 17.04 6.94 -22.58
C TYR A 124 18.22 6.60 -23.46
N SER A 125 18.80 5.42 -23.23
CA SER A 125 19.89 4.86 -24.03
C SER A 125 19.34 3.88 -25.06
N ILE A 126 19.77 4.00 -26.29
CA ILE A 126 19.47 3.01 -27.34
C ILE A 126 20.51 1.90 -27.23
N TYR A 127 20.04 0.67 -26.96
CA TYR A 127 20.93 -0.48 -26.90
C TYR A 127 21.44 -0.83 -28.29
N ASN A 128 22.75 -0.68 -28.52
CA ASN A 128 23.42 -1.10 -29.74
C ASN A 128 24.18 -2.41 -29.48
N LYS A 129 23.95 -3.43 -30.30
CA LYS A 129 24.66 -4.74 -30.18
C LYS A 129 26.16 -4.65 -30.42
N ASP A 130 26.59 -3.67 -31.18
CA ASP A 130 27.99 -3.43 -31.48
C ASP A 130 28.60 -2.52 -30.41
N GLN A 131 29.22 -3.11 -29.40
CA GLN A 131 29.85 -2.41 -28.28
C GLN A 131 31.05 -1.51 -28.66
N TYR A 132 31.31 -1.30 -29.93
CA TYR A 132 32.41 -0.47 -30.41
C TYR A 132 32.19 1.04 -30.26
N TRP A 133 30.93 1.47 -30.09
CA TRP A 133 30.55 2.88 -29.95
C TRP A 133 29.89 3.09 -28.60
N SER A 134 30.18 4.24 -28.00
CA SER A 134 29.45 4.66 -26.78
C SER A 134 27.94 4.66 -27.07
N GLN A 135 27.13 4.17 -26.12
CA GLN A 135 25.68 4.20 -26.24
C GLN A 135 25.21 5.64 -26.45
N ASP A 136 24.52 5.90 -27.54
CA ASP A 136 23.91 7.19 -27.77
C ASP A 136 22.79 7.39 -26.74
N ARG A 137 22.93 8.45 -25.95
CA ARG A 137 21.88 8.90 -25.03
C ARG A 137 21.03 9.92 -25.74
N VAL A 138 19.76 9.58 -25.87
CA VAL A 138 18.76 10.49 -26.41
C VAL A 138 18.16 11.25 -25.24
N GLN A 139 18.31 12.56 -25.26
CA GLN A 139 17.65 13.48 -24.36
C GLN A 139 16.40 14.00 -25.07
N ASP A 140 15.24 13.51 -24.67
CA ASP A 140 13.97 13.93 -25.22
C ASP A 140 12.93 13.93 -24.10
N ASN A 141 12.08 14.93 -24.09
CA ASN A 141 11.03 15.01 -23.06
C ASN A 141 9.72 14.48 -23.61
N ILE A 142 9.51 13.18 -23.47
CA ILE A 142 8.34 12.48 -23.99
C ILE A 142 7.33 12.27 -22.87
N LEU A 143 6.20 12.97 -22.94
CA LEU A 143 5.12 12.85 -21.98
C LEU A 143 4.01 11.94 -22.51
N HIS A 144 3.78 10.83 -21.82
CA HIS A 144 2.69 9.91 -22.06
C HIS A 144 1.59 10.12 -21.02
N LYS A 145 0.43 10.59 -21.49
CA LYS A 145 -0.76 10.83 -20.63
C LYS A 145 -1.79 9.72 -20.79
N ASP A 146 -2.78 9.73 -19.90
CA ASP A 146 -3.94 8.84 -19.93
C ASP A 146 -3.57 7.35 -19.93
N LEU A 147 -2.51 7.01 -19.21
CA LEU A 147 -2.17 5.63 -18.93
C LEU A 147 -3.07 5.08 -17.82
N ASN A 148 -3.41 3.81 -17.94
CA ASN A 148 -4.19 3.12 -16.92
C ASN A 148 -3.70 1.70 -16.70
N ALA A 149 -3.95 1.18 -15.51
CA ALA A 149 -3.65 -0.19 -15.16
C ALA A 149 -4.71 -0.74 -14.21
N ASN A 150 -5.01 -2.04 -14.33
CA ASN A 150 -5.94 -2.77 -13.48
C ASN A 150 -5.28 -4.06 -13.01
N TRP A 151 -5.42 -4.37 -11.73
CA TRP A 151 -4.84 -5.56 -11.13
C TRP A 151 -5.69 -6.09 -9.98
N ILE A 152 -5.36 -7.26 -9.52
CA ILE A 152 -5.92 -7.86 -8.30
C ILE A 152 -4.83 -8.06 -7.27
N GLU A 153 -5.21 -8.05 -5.99
CA GLU A 153 -4.30 -8.27 -4.88
C GLU A 153 -4.85 -9.36 -3.95
N LEU A 154 -3.98 -10.26 -3.54
CA LEU A 154 -4.17 -11.14 -2.39
C LEU A 154 -3.34 -10.60 -1.23
N ILE A 155 -3.95 -10.56 -0.05
CA ILE A 155 -3.37 -9.92 1.12
C ILE A 155 -3.43 -10.88 2.30
N VAL A 156 -2.33 -10.94 3.04
CA VAL A 156 -2.29 -11.54 4.38
C VAL A 156 -1.74 -10.48 5.32
N GLY A 157 -2.43 -10.25 6.42
CA GLY A 157 -2.02 -9.20 7.35
C GLY A 157 -2.54 -9.42 8.75
N PHE A 158 -2.06 -8.58 9.64
CA PHE A 158 -2.54 -8.50 11.00
C PHE A 158 -2.72 -7.04 11.42
N ASN A 159 -3.68 -6.82 12.31
CA ASN A 159 -3.88 -5.56 13.01
C ASN A 159 -3.90 -5.85 14.51
N THR A 160 -3.21 -5.04 15.29
CA THR A 160 -3.21 -5.13 16.76
C THR A 160 -3.61 -3.80 17.36
N GLU A 161 -4.48 -3.84 18.36
CA GLU A 161 -4.90 -2.65 19.11
C GLU A 161 -3.77 -2.25 20.07
N LEU A 162 -3.18 -1.07 19.85
CA LEU A 162 -2.12 -0.50 20.69
C LEU A 162 -2.70 0.32 21.85
N ALA A 163 -3.78 1.01 21.59
CA ALA A 163 -4.52 1.82 22.55
C ALA A 163 -6.00 1.82 22.13
N ASN A 164 -6.88 2.32 22.99
CA ASN A 164 -8.31 2.38 22.68
C ASN A 164 -8.58 2.96 21.30
N ASN A 165 -9.13 2.12 20.41
CA ASN A 165 -9.48 2.45 19.02
C ASN A 165 -8.28 2.77 18.10
N LEU A 166 -7.04 2.64 18.55
CA LEU A 166 -5.84 2.87 17.77
C LEU A 166 -5.17 1.52 17.47
N PHE A 167 -4.99 1.22 16.18
CA PHE A 167 -4.40 -0.03 15.72
C PHE A 167 -3.14 0.23 14.92
N MET A 168 -2.21 -0.71 15.00
CA MET A 168 -1.11 -0.84 14.08
C MET A 168 -1.27 -2.12 13.29
N GLY A 169 -1.05 -2.03 11.99
CA GLY A 169 -1.15 -3.17 11.08
C GLY A 169 0.09 -3.37 10.25
N ALA A 170 0.31 -4.62 9.86
CA ALA A 170 1.24 -4.97 8.80
C ALA A 170 0.61 -5.97 7.84
N SER A 171 0.94 -5.87 6.56
CA SER A 171 0.43 -6.81 5.57
C SER A 171 1.43 -7.09 4.46
N LEU A 172 1.37 -8.33 3.96
CA LEU A 172 2.02 -8.78 2.74
C LEU A 172 0.97 -8.82 1.64
N ARG A 173 1.32 -8.31 0.47
CA ARG A 173 0.45 -8.26 -0.70
C ARG A 173 1.12 -8.96 -1.87
N LEU A 174 0.36 -9.81 -2.55
CA LEU A 174 0.70 -10.39 -3.84
C LEU A 174 -0.24 -9.80 -4.88
N ASN A 175 0.32 -9.05 -5.82
CA ASN A 175 -0.40 -8.32 -6.85
C ASN A 175 -0.26 -9.06 -8.19
N ARG A 176 -1.32 -9.12 -8.97
CA ARG A 176 -1.28 -9.64 -10.34
C ARG A 176 -1.90 -8.63 -11.30
N MET A 177 -1.09 -8.13 -12.23
CA MET A 177 -1.54 -7.24 -13.30
C MET A 177 -2.48 -8.01 -14.24
N ILE A 178 -3.65 -7.43 -14.50
CA ILE A 178 -4.64 -7.99 -15.41
C ILE A 178 -4.56 -7.27 -16.76
N ARG A 179 -4.47 -5.95 -16.72
CA ARG A 179 -4.41 -5.12 -17.92
C ARG A 179 -3.70 -3.82 -17.61
N GLN A 180 -2.89 -3.37 -18.55
CA GLN A 180 -2.30 -2.03 -18.53
C GLN A 180 -2.27 -1.45 -19.94
N LYS A 181 -2.37 -0.12 -20.03
CA LYS A 181 -2.09 0.64 -21.24
C LYS A 181 -0.63 1.04 -21.18
N GLU A 182 0.15 0.59 -22.16
CA GLU A 182 1.56 0.93 -22.28
C GLU A 182 1.75 2.20 -23.12
N PRO A 183 2.75 3.03 -22.82
CA PRO A 183 3.12 4.15 -23.65
C PRO A 183 3.66 3.68 -25.01
N ALA A 184 3.54 4.52 -26.04
CA ALA A 184 4.10 4.20 -27.34
C ALA A 184 5.64 4.06 -27.24
N ASN A 185 6.21 2.97 -27.77
CA ASN A 185 7.63 2.64 -27.80
C ASN A 185 8.30 2.41 -26.44
N PHE A 186 7.56 2.45 -25.32
CA PHE A 186 8.07 2.21 -23.97
C PHE A 186 7.16 1.25 -23.23
N LYS A 187 7.72 0.63 -22.17
CA LYS A 187 6.94 -0.17 -21.22
C LYS A 187 6.76 0.59 -19.92
N ASN A 188 5.68 0.28 -19.20
CA ASN A 188 5.52 0.79 -17.85
C ASN A 188 6.52 0.12 -16.92
N LEU A 189 7.45 0.89 -16.35
CA LEU A 189 8.40 0.41 -15.36
C LEU A 189 7.86 0.51 -13.95
N PHE A 190 6.92 1.42 -13.75
CA PHE A 190 6.26 1.67 -12.49
C PHE A 190 4.78 2.03 -12.72
N VAL A 191 3.91 1.49 -11.88
CA VAL A 191 2.48 1.82 -11.86
C VAL A 191 2.10 2.25 -10.45
N PRO A 192 1.53 3.46 -10.26
CA PRO A 192 1.05 3.93 -8.97
C PRO A 192 0.10 2.92 -8.32
N GLY A 193 0.36 2.58 -7.04
CA GLY A 193 -0.39 1.59 -6.29
C GLY A 193 0.00 0.13 -6.52
N PHE A 194 0.56 -0.22 -7.69
CA PHE A 194 1.08 -1.56 -7.99
C PHE A 194 2.57 -1.70 -7.65
N ASN A 195 3.34 -0.62 -7.84
CA ASN A 195 4.79 -0.48 -7.74
C ASN A 195 5.54 -0.88 -9.03
N LYS A 196 6.67 -1.61 -8.89
CA LYS A 196 7.55 -2.00 -9.98
C LYS A 196 6.85 -3.01 -10.90
N VAL A 197 6.88 -2.75 -12.19
CA VAL A 197 6.43 -3.67 -13.24
C VAL A 197 7.66 -4.29 -13.88
N THR A 198 7.65 -5.60 -14.04
CA THR A 198 8.75 -6.36 -14.68
C THR A 198 8.26 -6.88 -16.02
N GLU A 199 9.08 -6.80 -17.05
CA GLU A 199 8.71 -7.05 -18.44
C GLU A 199 8.06 -8.41 -18.70
N ASN A 200 8.55 -9.45 -18.03
CA ASN A 200 8.09 -10.82 -18.23
C ASN A 200 7.28 -11.38 -17.06
N ASN A 201 6.91 -10.53 -16.11
CA ASN A 201 6.22 -10.97 -14.91
C ASN A 201 5.10 -10.01 -14.54
N ASN A 202 3.87 -10.51 -14.63
CA ASN A 202 2.67 -9.76 -14.22
C ASN A 202 2.44 -9.73 -12.71
N PHE A 203 3.35 -10.29 -11.91
CA PHE A 203 3.23 -10.33 -10.47
C PHE A 203 4.08 -9.24 -9.82
N GLY A 204 3.54 -8.68 -8.74
CA GLY A 204 4.21 -7.76 -7.85
C GLY A 204 4.00 -8.16 -6.40
N THR A 205 4.89 -7.74 -5.54
CA THR A 205 4.77 -7.92 -4.09
C THR A 205 4.93 -6.59 -3.38
N ALA A 206 4.24 -6.43 -2.24
CA ALA A 206 4.39 -5.26 -1.40
C ALA A 206 4.27 -5.63 0.08
N ILE A 207 4.99 -4.90 0.91
CA ILE A 207 4.83 -4.91 2.36
C ILE A 207 4.27 -3.55 2.73
N THR A 208 3.23 -3.52 3.57
CA THR A 208 2.64 -2.28 4.06
C THR A 208 2.57 -2.28 5.58
N TYR A 209 2.79 -1.10 6.14
CA TYR A 209 2.59 -0.82 7.56
C TYR A 209 1.56 0.28 7.68
N SER A 210 0.60 0.13 8.57
CA SER A 210 -0.50 1.09 8.70
C SER A 210 -0.74 1.46 10.15
N ILE A 211 -1.16 2.71 10.34
CA ILE A 211 -1.76 3.18 11.58
C ILE A 211 -3.24 3.42 11.28
N ILE A 212 -4.12 2.83 12.09
CA ILE A 212 -5.56 2.78 11.86
C ILE A 212 -6.25 3.28 13.11
N TYR A 213 -7.21 4.18 12.93
CA TYR A 213 -8.07 4.66 14.00
C TYR A 213 -9.52 4.21 13.76
N GLN A 214 -10.13 3.61 14.77
CA GLN A 214 -11.52 3.18 14.75
C GLN A 214 -12.41 4.28 15.31
N ILE A 215 -13.33 4.75 14.50
CA ILE A 215 -14.40 5.66 14.92
C ILE A 215 -15.54 4.80 15.46
N PRO A 216 -15.79 4.77 16.77
CA PRO A 216 -16.84 3.94 17.34
C PRO A 216 -18.20 4.49 16.93
N ILE A 217 -18.99 3.66 16.26
CA ILE A 217 -20.42 3.98 16.02
C ILE A 217 -21.19 3.34 17.17
N ILE A 218 -21.68 4.18 18.07
CA ILE A 218 -22.53 3.75 19.18
C ILE A 218 -23.87 3.35 18.58
N LYS A 219 -24.20 2.05 18.56
CA LYS A 219 -25.59 1.63 18.42
C LYS A 219 -26.27 1.91 19.77
N LYS A 220 -27.25 2.82 19.76
CA LYS A 220 -28.24 2.96 20.86
C LYS A 220 -29.02 1.66 21.04
#